data_40c83d170a18af70f9d12eb34dabd5ad
#
_entry.id   40c83d170a18af70f9d12eb34dabd5ad
#
_cell.length_a   1.000
_cell.length_b   1.000
_cell.length_c   1.000
_cell.angle_alpha   90.00
_cell.angle_beta   90.00
_cell.angle_gamma   90.00
#
_symmetry.space_group_name_H-M   'P 1'
#
loop_
_entity.id
_entity.type
_entity.pdbx_description
1 polymer ?
#
loop_
_entity_poly.entity_id
_entity_poly.type
_entity_poly.pdbx_seq_one_letter_code
_entity_poly.pdbx_strand_id
1 'polypeptide(L)'
;SVFPTQARYDYPGLSMQGYLEDEQSFFNLNNLIDERYQPIFLNLLKNVLPDLSANTRLALAKAIKARIYPADKSRQLWRQNLTSHFLPDVIKQNLLQNLQELKTITGFSAQRFDALKPYIVVLPAITPINLNSASKIVLSSLGQGLSDNKIEALLRFKTKKGFDLAKIRPFLLKEHIDIHSITLVSEFY
;
A
#
# COMPACT_ATOMS: atom_id res chain seq x y z
N SER A 1 1.45 -2.18 -17.30
CA SER A 1 0.52 -1.12 -16.90
C SER A 1 -0.87 -1.70 -16.94
N VAL A 2 -1.53 -1.77 -15.79
CA VAL A 2 -2.96 -2.07 -15.74
C VAL A 2 -3.63 -0.75 -16.12
N PHE A 3 -4.28 -0.72 -17.27
CA PHE A 3 -5.07 0.43 -17.67
C PHE A 3 -6.32 0.46 -16.80
N PRO A 4 -6.69 1.61 -16.23
CA PRO A 4 -7.97 1.73 -15.53
C PRO A 4 -9.09 1.32 -16.48
N THR A 5 -10.06 0.55 -15.98
CA THR A 5 -11.21 0.17 -16.77
C THR A 5 -11.98 1.43 -17.14
N GLN A 6 -11.95 1.79 -18.42
CA GLN A 6 -12.61 2.97 -18.94
C GLN A 6 -14.08 2.66 -19.17
N ALA A 7 -14.98 3.33 -18.48
CA ALA A 7 -16.40 3.28 -18.77
C ALA A 7 -16.84 4.57 -19.48
N ARG A 8 -17.54 4.43 -20.59
CA ARG A 8 -18.14 5.54 -21.34
C ARG A 8 -19.65 5.38 -21.34
N TYR A 9 -20.34 6.42 -20.93
CA TYR A 9 -21.80 6.49 -21.00
C TYR A 9 -22.18 7.68 -21.87
N ASP A 10 -22.87 7.41 -22.97
CA ASP A 10 -23.35 8.43 -23.91
C ASP A 10 -24.85 8.64 -23.70
N TYR A 11 -25.22 9.87 -23.31
CA TYR A 11 -26.60 10.35 -23.27
C TYR A 11 -26.79 11.41 -24.34
N PRO A 12 -28.02 11.63 -24.84
CA PRO A 12 -28.30 12.74 -25.79
C PRO A 12 -27.78 14.06 -25.21
N GLY A 13 -26.72 14.62 -25.82
CA GLY A 13 -26.12 15.90 -25.43
C GLY A 13 -25.12 15.84 -24.27
N LEU A 14 -24.80 14.65 -23.72
CA LEU A 14 -23.81 14.48 -22.64
C LEU A 14 -23.02 13.20 -22.84
N SER A 15 -21.70 13.30 -22.91
CA SER A 15 -20.80 12.14 -22.85
C SER A 15 -20.05 12.17 -21.51
N MET A 16 -20.19 11.11 -20.71
CA MET A 16 -19.43 10.91 -19.47
C MET A 16 -18.37 9.83 -19.69
N GLN A 17 -17.13 10.15 -19.32
CA GLN A 17 -16.02 9.22 -19.35
C GLN A 17 -15.48 9.08 -17.92
N GLY A 18 -15.43 7.86 -17.42
CA GLY A 18 -14.92 7.54 -16.09
C GLY A 18 -13.84 6.47 -16.13
N TYR A 19 -13.00 6.45 -15.12
CA TYR A 19 -11.97 5.44 -14.91
C TYR A 19 -12.22 4.75 -13.57
N LEU A 20 -12.13 3.43 -13.55
CA LEU A 20 -12.08 2.63 -12.33
C LEU A 20 -10.64 2.27 -12.05
N GLU A 21 -10.14 2.64 -10.88
CA GLU A 21 -8.80 2.32 -10.40
C GLU A 21 -8.92 1.49 -9.10
N ASP A 22 -8.17 0.40 -9.02
CA ASP A 22 -8.12 -0.40 -7.80
C ASP A 22 -7.23 0.29 -6.76
N GLU A 23 -7.82 0.87 -5.73
CA GLU A 23 -7.08 1.55 -4.66
C GLU A 23 -6.16 0.62 -3.87
N GLN A 24 -6.38 -0.70 -3.90
CA GLN A 24 -5.47 -1.68 -3.31
C GLN A 24 -4.21 -1.91 -4.17
N SER A 25 -4.11 -1.32 -5.36
CA SER A 25 -2.89 -1.29 -6.17
C SER A 25 -1.78 -0.43 -5.56
N PHE A 26 -2.13 0.45 -4.62
CA PHE A 26 -1.24 1.38 -3.93
C PHE A 26 -0.92 0.90 -2.52
N PHE A 27 0.13 1.49 -1.93
CA PHE A 27 0.43 1.30 -0.51
C PHE A 27 -0.49 2.20 0.34
N ASN A 28 -1.34 1.60 1.17
CA ASN A 28 -2.18 2.34 2.09
C ASN A 28 -1.35 2.82 3.30
N LEU A 29 -1.25 4.13 3.50
CA LEU A 29 -0.47 4.72 4.59
C LEU A 29 -0.99 4.35 5.98
N ASN A 30 -2.29 4.12 6.13
CA ASN A 30 -2.87 3.69 7.38
C ASN A 30 -2.44 2.27 7.79
N ASN A 31 -1.91 1.48 6.85
CA ASN A 31 -1.31 0.18 7.14
C ASN A 31 -0.08 0.27 8.06
N LEU A 32 0.58 1.43 8.19
CA LEU A 32 1.74 1.62 9.08
C LEU A 32 1.43 1.43 10.58
N ILE A 33 0.19 1.33 10.95
CA ILE A 33 -0.26 0.85 12.25
C ILE A 33 0.26 -0.57 12.50
N ASP A 34 0.18 -1.43 11.52
CA ASP A 34 0.61 -2.82 11.55
C ASP A 34 2.09 -2.94 11.14
N GLU A 35 2.88 -3.55 12.02
CA GLU A 35 4.34 -3.64 11.85
C GLU A 35 4.76 -4.43 10.58
N ARG A 36 3.89 -5.30 10.07
CA ARG A 36 4.11 -6.05 8.82
C ARG A 36 4.33 -5.14 7.61
N TYR A 37 3.71 -3.98 7.60
CA TYR A 37 3.78 -3.04 6.46
C TYR A 37 4.94 -2.04 6.55
N GLN A 38 5.60 -1.92 7.70
CA GLN A 38 6.73 -1.00 7.85
C GLN A 38 7.89 -1.32 6.89
N PRO A 39 8.36 -2.59 6.76
CA PRO A 39 9.40 -2.92 5.80
C PRO A 39 9.02 -2.58 4.35
N ILE A 40 7.75 -2.85 3.97
CA ILE A 40 7.23 -2.54 2.63
C ILE A 40 7.31 -1.05 2.35
N PHE A 41 6.89 -0.22 3.31
CA PHE A 41 6.98 1.24 3.17
C PHE A 41 8.42 1.75 3.10
N LEU A 42 9.32 1.20 3.90
CA LEU A 42 10.75 1.57 3.85
C LEU A 42 11.37 1.24 2.49
N ASN A 43 11.01 0.10 1.89
CA ASN A 43 11.43 -0.26 0.54
C ASN A 43 10.80 0.65 -0.50
N LEU A 44 9.52 1.02 -0.35
CA LEU A 44 8.86 1.98 -1.24
C LEU A 44 9.58 3.35 -1.21
N LEU A 45 9.89 3.85 -0.01
CA LEU A 45 10.68 5.08 0.13
C LEU A 45 12.07 4.96 -0.52
N LYS A 46 12.74 3.80 -0.39
CA LYS A 46 14.03 3.55 -1.03
C LYS A 46 13.94 3.59 -2.55
N ASN A 47 12.87 3.02 -3.11
CA ASN A 47 12.68 2.93 -4.56
C ASN A 47 12.28 4.28 -5.18
N VAL A 48 11.45 5.07 -4.49
CA VAL A 48 10.91 6.34 -4.98
C VAL A 48 11.83 7.52 -4.65
N LEU A 49 12.51 7.46 -3.50
CA LEU A 49 13.37 8.52 -2.97
C LEU A 49 14.75 7.94 -2.62
N PRO A 50 15.54 7.49 -3.61
CA PRO A 50 16.80 6.76 -3.38
C PRO A 50 17.85 7.59 -2.62
N ASP A 51 17.80 8.91 -2.71
CA ASP A 51 18.74 9.82 -2.04
C ASP A 51 18.52 9.89 -0.52
N LEU A 52 17.41 9.37 -0.01
CA LEU A 52 17.16 9.37 1.43
C LEU A 52 17.98 8.29 2.13
N SER A 53 18.66 8.68 3.21
CA SER A 53 19.33 7.73 4.10
C SER A 53 18.34 6.75 4.74
N ALA A 54 18.80 5.57 5.15
CA ALA A 54 17.97 4.60 5.87
C ALA A 54 17.34 5.19 7.15
N ASN A 55 18.11 6.01 7.87
CA ASN A 55 17.62 6.69 9.08
C ASN A 55 16.51 7.69 8.76
N THR A 56 16.64 8.44 7.67
CA THR A 56 15.60 9.39 7.24
C THR A 56 14.33 8.66 6.84
N ARG A 57 14.43 7.56 6.07
CA ARG A 57 13.27 6.72 5.70
C ARG A 57 12.55 6.18 6.95
N LEU A 58 13.32 5.68 7.92
CA LEU A 58 12.75 5.19 9.18
C LEU A 58 12.08 6.32 9.98
N ALA A 59 12.67 7.50 10.02
CA ALA A 59 12.09 8.67 10.69
C ALA A 59 10.76 9.08 10.07
N LEU A 60 10.66 9.08 8.73
CA LEU A 60 9.41 9.37 8.00
C LEU A 60 8.31 8.34 8.32
N ALA A 61 8.64 7.04 8.29
CA ALA A 61 7.69 5.99 8.64
C ALA A 61 7.18 6.13 10.09
N LYS A 62 8.09 6.41 11.04
CA LYS A 62 7.75 6.66 12.44
C LYS A 62 6.88 7.92 12.61
N ALA A 63 7.14 8.98 11.86
CA ALA A 63 6.37 10.22 11.93
C ALA A 63 4.92 10.00 11.45
N ILE A 64 4.70 9.24 10.37
CA ILE A 64 3.36 8.85 9.94
C ILE A 64 2.69 7.98 11.02
N LYS A 65 3.40 6.95 11.52
CA LYS A 65 2.86 6.07 12.57
C LYS A 65 2.46 6.88 13.81
N ALA A 66 3.28 7.84 14.25
CA ALA A 66 2.97 8.69 15.40
C ALA A 66 1.76 9.61 15.15
N ARG A 67 1.54 10.07 13.91
CA ARG A 67 0.34 10.85 13.56
C ARG A 67 -0.93 10.01 13.65
N ILE A 68 -0.88 8.76 13.17
CA ILE A 68 -2.02 7.83 13.21
C ILE A 68 -2.23 7.28 14.62
N TYR A 69 -1.15 7.09 15.36
CA TYR A 69 -1.11 6.36 16.62
C TYR A 69 -0.28 7.11 17.67
N PRO A 70 -0.85 8.11 18.34
CA PRO A 70 -0.18 8.81 19.43
C PRO A 70 0.18 7.84 20.58
N ALA A 71 1.43 7.89 21.02
CA ALA A 71 2.04 6.89 21.92
C ALA A 71 1.38 6.75 23.30
N ASP A 72 0.62 7.75 23.73
CA ASP A 72 0.14 7.92 25.11
C ASP A 72 -1.17 7.19 25.44
N LYS A 73 -1.95 6.78 24.46
CA LYS A 73 -3.26 6.13 24.70
C LYS A 73 -3.39 4.68 24.23
N SER A 74 -2.42 4.14 23.57
CA SER A 74 -2.69 3.05 22.66
C SER A 74 -1.99 1.72 22.95
N ARG A 75 -0.89 1.66 23.69
CA ARG A 75 -0.22 0.39 23.98
C ARG A 75 -1.09 -0.63 24.71
N GLN A 76 -2.01 -0.14 25.55
CA GLN A 76 -2.89 -1.00 26.34
C GLN A 76 -4.04 -1.57 25.53
N LEU A 77 -4.61 -0.77 24.61
CA LEU A 77 -5.71 -1.18 23.72
C LEU A 77 -5.25 -2.18 22.66
N TRP A 78 -4.01 -2.06 22.16
CA TRP A 78 -3.46 -2.99 21.18
C TRP A 78 -3.28 -4.40 21.71
N ARG A 79 -2.77 -4.55 22.92
CA ARG A 79 -2.56 -5.87 23.53
C ARG A 79 -3.86 -6.64 23.76
N GLN A 80 -4.97 -5.93 23.91
CA GLN A 80 -6.29 -6.52 24.15
C GLN A 80 -7.03 -6.88 22.86
N ASN A 81 -6.70 -6.29 21.70
CA ASN A 81 -7.49 -6.38 20.47
C ASN A 81 -6.74 -6.98 19.26
N LEU A 82 -5.55 -7.52 19.44
CA LEU A 82 -4.73 -8.12 18.35
C LEU A 82 -5.39 -9.31 17.63
N THR A 83 -6.45 -9.87 18.19
CA THR A 83 -7.19 -11.01 17.63
C THR A 83 -8.43 -10.61 16.82
N SER A 84 -8.85 -9.35 16.87
CA SER A 84 -10.02 -8.88 16.13
C SER A 84 -9.62 -8.20 14.82
N HIS A 85 -10.25 -8.58 13.73
CA HIS A 85 -10.13 -7.94 12.41
C HIS A 85 -10.69 -6.51 12.38
N PHE A 86 -11.22 -6.03 13.51
CA PHE A 86 -11.80 -4.70 13.66
C PHE A 86 -10.85 -3.79 14.43
N LEU A 87 -10.44 -2.68 13.81
CA LEU A 87 -9.74 -1.62 14.50
C LEU A 87 -10.67 -0.99 15.55
N PRO A 88 -10.20 -0.78 16.80
CA PRO A 88 -10.97 -0.01 17.80
C PRO A 88 -11.35 1.37 17.27
N ASP A 89 -12.52 1.87 17.64
CA ASP A 89 -13.04 3.17 17.16
C ASP A 89 -12.10 4.33 17.47
N VAL A 90 -11.38 4.29 18.59
CA VAL A 90 -10.35 5.28 18.95
C VAL A 90 -9.22 5.32 17.91
N ILE A 91 -8.87 4.18 17.30
CA ILE A 91 -7.84 4.13 16.26
C ILE A 91 -8.44 4.63 14.94
N LYS A 92 -9.65 4.24 14.59
CA LYS A 92 -10.33 4.70 13.36
C LYS A 92 -10.41 6.23 13.29
N GLN A 93 -10.66 6.90 14.43
CA GLN A 93 -10.73 8.36 14.51
C GLN A 93 -9.39 9.06 14.25
N ASN A 94 -8.27 8.36 14.45
CA ASN A 94 -6.92 8.90 14.25
C ASN A 94 -6.31 8.55 12.91
N LEU A 95 -6.96 7.69 12.11
CA LEU A 95 -6.46 7.37 10.78
C LEU A 95 -6.34 8.64 9.93
N LEU A 96 -5.34 8.65 9.04
CA LEU A 96 -5.29 9.67 7.98
C LEU A 96 -6.57 9.59 7.17
N GLN A 97 -7.15 10.74 6.84
CA GLN A 97 -8.37 10.85 6.06
C GLN A 97 -8.09 11.16 4.59
N ASN A 98 -6.95 11.78 4.31
CA ASN A 98 -6.52 12.11 2.95
C ASN A 98 -5.01 12.25 2.86
N LEU A 99 -4.47 12.17 1.62
CA LEU A 99 -3.04 12.27 1.36
C LEU A 99 -2.43 13.63 1.71
N GLN A 100 -3.21 14.72 1.71
CA GLN A 100 -2.67 16.06 1.98
C GLN A 100 -2.16 16.20 3.42
N GLU A 101 -2.66 15.37 4.34
CA GLU A 101 -2.16 15.34 5.72
C GLU A 101 -0.67 14.99 5.82
N LEU A 102 -0.10 14.28 4.84
CA LEU A 102 1.35 14.05 4.79
C LEU A 102 2.16 15.35 4.79
N LYS A 103 1.64 16.40 4.17
CA LYS A 103 2.33 17.70 4.10
C LYS A 103 2.46 18.39 5.46
N THR A 104 1.64 17.98 6.44
CA THR A 104 1.71 18.48 7.82
C THR A 104 2.69 17.69 8.69
N ILE A 105 3.15 16.53 8.20
CA ILE A 105 4.06 15.65 8.93
C ILE A 105 5.50 16.10 8.70
N THR A 106 6.23 16.30 9.78
CA THR A 106 7.64 16.73 9.75
C THR A 106 8.47 15.79 8.85
N GLY A 107 9.19 16.38 7.90
CA GLY A 107 10.06 15.66 6.96
C GLY A 107 9.43 15.40 5.59
N PHE A 108 8.13 15.62 5.40
CA PHE A 108 7.49 15.56 4.07
C PHE A 108 7.49 16.92 3.39
N SER A 109 8.49 17.18 2.54
CA SER A 109 8.47 18.33 1.63
C SER A 109 7.47 18.10 0.50
N ALA A 110 7.07 19.18 -0.18
CA ALA A 110 6.19 19.08 -1.37
C ALA A 110 6.80 18.13 -2.42
N GLN A 111 8.09 18.21 -2.68
CA GLN A 111 8.79 17.35 -3.63
C GLN A 111 8.69 15.86 -3.24
N ARG A 112 8.88 15.52 -1.96
CA ARG A 112 8.75 14.14 -1.47
C ARG A 112 7.31 13.64 -1.58
N PHE A 113 6.36 14.50 -1.25
CA PHE A 113 4.94 14.21 -1.39
C PHE A 113 4.59 13.90 -2.86
N ASP A 114 4.97 14.77 -3.79
CA ASP A 114 4.65 14.62 -5.22
C ASP A 114 5.28 13.36 -5.82
N ALA A 115 6.51 13.02 -5.41
CA ALA A 115 7.18 11.79 -5.83
C ALA A 115 6.47 10.51 -5.31
N LEU A 116 5.94 10.54 -4.09
CA LEU A 116 5.28 9.38 -3.47
C LEU A 116 3.82 9.22 -3.89
N LYS A 117 3.14 10.32 -4.18
CA LYS A 117 1.69 10.36 -4.49
C LYS A 117 1.22 9.29 -5.48
N PRO A 118 1.97 8.94 -6.56
CA PRO A 118 1.55 7.91 -7.51
C PRO A 118 1.55 6.47 -6.97
N TYR A 119 2.03 6.23 -5.75
CA TYR A 119 2.24 4.89 -5.19
C TYR A 119 1.57 4.67 -3.84
N ILE A 120 0.91 5.69 -3.30
CA ILE A 120 0.32 5.67 -1.96
C ILE A 120 -1.14 6.09 -2.01
N VAL A 121 -1.90 5.58 -1.05
CA VAL A 121 -3.32 5.89 -0.84
C VAL A 121 -3.61 6.02 0.65
N VAL A 122 -4.74 6.61 0.99
CA VAL A 122 -5.29 6.64 2.34
C VAL A 122 -6.66 5.99 2.31
N LEU A 123 -6.78 4.81 2.92
CA LEU A 123 -8.02 4.06 3.05
C LEU A 123 -8.42 3.93 4.52
N PRO A 124 -9.73 3.86 4.83
CA PRO A 124 -10.25 3.90 6.21
C PRO A 124 -10.04 2.61 7.01
N ALA A 125 -9.34 1.64 6.45
CA ALA A 125 -9.05 0.35 7.07
C ALA A 125 -7.64 -0.14 6.68
N ILE A 126 -7.09 -1.12 7.42
CA ILE A 126 -5.91 -1.85 6.97
C ILE A 126 -6.30 -2.70 5.76
N THR A 127 -5.60 -2.51 4.65
CA THR A 127 -5.92 -3.17 3.38
C THR A 127 -4.68 -3.86 2.81
N PRO A 128 -4.77 -5.13 2.40
CA PRO A 128 -3.67 -5.80 1.72
C PRO A 128 -3.43 -5.21 0.33
N ILE A 129 -2.20 -5.32 -0.17
CA ILE A 129 -1.83 -4.87 -1.51
C ILE A 129 -2.28 -5.90 -2.54
N ASN A 130 -3.02 -5.48 -3.55
CA ASN A 130 -3.46 -6.36 -4.62
C ASN A 130 -2.34 -6.57 -5.66
N LEU A 131 -1.79 -7.79 -5.70
CA LEU A 131 -0.70 -8.13 -6.63
C LEU A 131 -1.15 -8.05 -8.10
N ASN A 132 -2.44 -8.24 -8.38
CA ASN A 132 -2.95 -8.22 -9.75
C ASN A 132 -2.93 -6.82 -10.37
N SER A 133 -3.07 -5.78 -9.58
CA SER A 133 -3.18 -4.39 -10.02
C SER A 133 -1.98 -3.51 -9.61
N ALA A 134 -1.18 -3.94 -8.62
CA ALA A 134 -0.05 -3.19 -8.11
C ALA A 134 0.99 -2.85 -9.20
N SER A 135 1.49 -1.62 -9.17
CA SER A 135 2.56 -1.17 -10.07
C SER A 135 3.89 -1.88 -9.78
N LYS A 136 4.80 -1.89 -10.76
CA LYS A 136 6.15 -2.47 -10.59
C LYS A 136 6.88 -1.90 -9.37
N ILE A 137 6.73 -0.60 -9.08
CA ILE A 137 7.35 0.07 -7.93
C ILE A 137 6.76 -0.44 -6.61
N VAL A 138 5.45 -0.64 -6.53
CA VAL A 138 4.80 -1.20 -5.34
C VAL A 138 5.20 -2.66 -5.17
N LEU A 139 5.20 -3.47 -6.25
CA LEU A 139 5.66 -4.87 -6.21
C LEU A 139 7.11 -4.98 -5.76
N SER A 140 8.01 -4.10 -6.23
CA SER A 140 9.43 -4.09 -5.84
C SER A 140 9.64 -3.79 -4.36
N SER A 141 8.63 -3.24 -3.69
CA SER A 141 8.70 -2.90 -2.27
C SER A 141 8.33 -4.06 -1.34
N LEU A 142 7.78 -5.15 -1.87
CA LEU A 142 7.34 -6.31 -1.09
C LEU A 142 8.51 -7.12 -0.50
N GLY A 143 8.24 -7.81 0.59
CA GLY A 143 9.22 -8.65 1.29
C GLY A 143 10.44 -7.83 1.73
N GLN A 144 11.63 -8.30 1.36
CA GLN A 144 12.90 -7.59 1.61
C GLN A 144 13.30 -6.62 0.48
N GLY A 145 12.38 -6.35 -0.43
CA GLY A 145 12.62 -5.62 -1.68
C GLY A 145 12.93 -6.57 -2.84
N LEU A 146 12.07 -6.55 -3.86
CA LEU A 146 12.23 -7.41 -5.02
C LEU A 146 13.05 -6.69 -6.10
N SER A 147 14.13 -7.35 -6.58
CA SER A 147 14.85 -6.93 -7.77
C SER A 147 14.00 -7.12 -9.03
N ASP A 148 14.39 -6.48 -10.13
CA ASP A 148 13.69 -6.61 -11.41
C ASP A 148 13.53 -8.07 -11.86
N ASN A 149 14.58 -8.88 -11.74
CA ASN A 149 14.52 -10.31 -12.08
C ASN A 149 13.51 -11.08 -11.22
N LYS A 150 13.37 -10.73 -9.95
CA LYS A 150 12.40 -11.34 -9.05
C LYS A 150 10.96 -10.91 -9.38
N ILE A 151 10.78 -9.65 -9.76
CA ILE A 151 9.48 -9.15 -10.24
C ILE A 151 9.07 -9.87 -11.53
N GLU A 152 9.99 -10.00 -12.47
CA GLU A 152 9.75 -10.77 -13.70
C GLU A 152 9.40 -12.23 -13.41
N ALA A 153 10.12 -12.86 -12.48
CA ALA A 153 9.81 -14.22 -12.04
C ALA A 153 8.40 -14.31 -11.41
N LEU A 154 8.01 -13.33 -10.58
CA LEU A 154 6.66 -13.25 -10.03
C LEU A 154 5.62 -13.10 -11.15
N LEU A 155 5.85 -12.18 -12.09
CA LEU A 155 4.91 -11.89 -13.17
C LEU A 155 4.69 -13.07 -14.12
N ARG A 156 5.64 -14.01 -14.24
CA ARG A 156 5.46 -15.27 -15.01
C ARG A 156 4.34 -16.17 -14.47
N PHE A 157 4.01 -16.04 -13.19
CA PHE A 157 2.88 -16.77 -12.60
C PHE A 157 1.53 -16.12 -12.89
N LYS A 158 1.50 -14.88 -13.42
CA LYS A 158 0.26 -14.17 -13.72
C LYS A 158 -0.35 -14.72 -15.00
N THR A 159 -1.60 -15.15 -14.91
CA THR A 159 -2.42 -15.60 -16.04
C THR A 159 -3.40 -14.51 -16.47
N LYS A 160 -4.19 -14.76 -17.52
CA LYS A 160 -5.30 -13.86 -17.90
C LYS A 160 -6.34 -13.66 -16.77
N LYS A 161 -6.45 -14.62 -15.86
CA LYS A 161 -7.35 -14.59 -14.69
C LYS A 161 -6.67 -14.04 -13.43
N GLY A 162 -5.44 -13.53 -13.54
CA GLY A 162 -4.65 -13.06 -12.42
C GLY A 162 -3.71 -14.13 -11.85
N PHE A 163 -3.22 -13.88 -10.62
CA PHE A 163 -2.36 -14.81 -9.90
C PHE A 163 -3.17 -15.92 -9.23
N ASP A 164 -2.59 -17.12 -9.20
CA ASP A 164 -3.09 -18.28 -8.44
C ASP A 164 -2.23 -18.43 -7.16
N LEU A 165 -2.86 -18.35 -6.00
CA LEU A 165 -2.18 -18.41 -4.72
C LEU A 165 -1.37 -19.70 -4.53
N ALA A 166 -1.91 -20.84 -4.96
CA ALA A 166 -1.22 -22.12 -4.84
C ALA A 166 0.09 -22.13 -5.62
N LYS A 167 0.12 -21.50 -6.79
CA LYS A 167 1.30 -21.43 -7.66
C LYS A 167 2.34 -20.44 -7.18
N ILE A 168 1.92 -19.28 -6.65
CA ILE A 168 2.87 -18.24 -6.20
C ILE A 168 3.36 -18.42 -4.78
N ARG A 169 2.67 -19.23 -3.95
CA ARG A 169 3.01 -19.43 -2.53
C ARG A 169 4.48 -19.78 -2.28
N PRO A 170 5.13 -20.71 -3.03
CA PRO A 170 6.55 -20.99 -2.84
C PRO A 170 7.45 -19.77 -3.09
N PHE A 171 7.10 -18.94 -4.07
CA PHE A 171 7.80 -17.68 -4.34
C PHE A 171 7.62 -16.69 -3.19
N LEU A 172 6.39 -16.50 -2.69
CA LEU A 172 6.11 -15.60 -1.57
C LEU A 172 6.91 -15.97 -0.33
N LEU A 173 6.97 -17.27 0.01
CA LEU A 173 7.75 -17.78 1.14
C LEU A 173 9.24 -17.53 0.95
N LYS A 174 9.78 -17.84 -0.23
CA LYS A 174 11.19 -17.62 -0.56
C LYS A 174 11.60 -16.15 -0.44
N GLU A 175 10.74 -15.25 -0.87
CA GLU A 175 11.02 -13.81 -0.87
C GLU A 175 10.55 -13.11 0.42
N HIS A 176 10.16 -13.88 1.45
CA HIS A 176 9.69 -13.37 2.74
C HIS A 176 8.52 -12.37 2.62
N ILE A 177 7.62 -12.62 1.67
CA ILE A 177 6.40 -11.82 1.51
C ILE A 177 5.32 -12.42 2.40
N ASP A 178 4.83 -11.63 3.35
CA ASP A 178 3.73 -12.05 4.22
C ASP A 178 2.43 -12.13 3.41
N ILE A 179 1.83 -13.31 3.39
CA ILE A 179 0.58 -13.58 2.67
C ILE A 179 -0.59 -12.69 3.15
N HIS A 180 -0.55 -12.25 4.41
CA HIS A 180 -1.58 -11.37 4.98
C HIS A 180 -1.39 -9.90 4.58
N SER A 181 -0.25 -9.54 3.98
CA SER A 181 0.01 -8.20 3.46
C SER A 181 -0.44 -8.01 2.01
N ILE A 182 -0.86 -9.09 1.35
CA ILE A 182 -1.24 -9.10 -0.07
C ILE A 182 -2.62 -9.68 -0.29
N THR A 183 -3.23 -9.34 -1.41
CA THR A 183 -4.43 -9.98 -1.95
C THR A 183 -4.27 -10.27 -3.44
N LEU A 184 -5.14 -11.12 -3.96
CA LEU A 184 -5.12 -11.57 -5.36
C LEU A 184 -6.50 -11.35 -6.02
N VAL A 185 -7.21 -10.31 -5.60
CA VAL A 185 -8.51 -10.00 -6.20
C VAL A 185 -8.29 -9.75 -7.69
N SER A 186 -8.85 -10.59 -8.54
CA SER A 186 -8.91 -10.37 -9.98
C SER A 186 -9.95 -9.29 -10.26
N GLU A 187 -9.62 -8.39 -11.17
CA GLU A 187 -10.48 -7.25 -11.54
C GLU A 187 -11.92 -7.68 -11.77
N PHE A 188 -12.82 -6.78 -11.36
CA PHE A 188 -14.25 -6.90 -11.54
C PHE A 188 -14.62 -7.15 -13.00
N TYR A 189 -15.42 -8.15 -13.22
CA TYR A 189 -16.10 -8.39 -14.48
C TYR A 189 -17.27 -7.42 -14.67
#